data_2b7a3451ffb6fe29624a82638940141c
#
_entry.id   2b7a3451ffb6fe29624a82638940141c
#
_cell.length_a   1.000
_cell.length_b   1.000
_cell.length_c   1.000
_cell.angle_alpha   90.00
_cell.angle_beta   90.00
_cell.angle_gamma   90.00
#
_symmetry.space_group_name_H-M   'P 1'
#
loop_
_entity.id
_entity.type
_entity.pdbx_description
1 polymer ?
#
loop_
_entity_poly.entity_id
_entity_poly.type
_entity_poly.pdbx_seq_one_letter_code
_entity_poly.pdbx_strand_id
1 'polypeptide(L)'
;MTKRDTYGCQKLVSLNGFCQVLNWLLAVLSIVVLWGAVSGVTIAPALAEDYNKEFLVGVDFSGRVLVDSSFTKANLRGSNLSHCDLRGVSFFGANLENANLEGANLSNATLDTARLSGANLTNAILEGAFAFNAKFNGATITGADFTDIEIRRDALNLLCQSAQGKNPVTGRNTRDTLGCD
;
A
#
# COMPACT_ATOMS: atom_id res chain seq x y z
N MET A 1 7.76 -32.97 45.42
CA MET A 1 8.12 -32.38 46.71
C MET A 1 9.49 -31.76 46.60
N THR A 2 9.60 -30.48 46.37
CA THR A 2 10.82 -29.69 46.56
C THR A 2 10.43 -28.26 46.80
N LYS A 3 10.53 -27.85 48.05
CA LYS A 3 10.41 -26.47 48.54
C LYS A 3 11.48 -25.63 47.87
N ARG A 4 11.11 -24.51 47.29
CA ARG A 4 12.01 -23.41 46.99
C ARG A 4 11.95 -22.39 48.10
N ASP A 5 13.04 -22.26 48.76
CA ASP A 5 13.27 -21.41 49.91
C ASP A 5 13.28 -19.94 49.49
N THR A 6 12.39 -19.16 50.10
CA THR A 6 12.42 -17.70 50.14
C THR A 6 13.52 -17.25 51.09
N TYR A 7 14.72 -17.01 50.61
CA TYR A 7 15.80 -16.36 51.37
C TYR A 7 15.99 -14.91 50.88
N GLY A 8 15.87 -14.00 51.81
CA GLY A 8 16.54 -12.73 51.67
C GLY A 8 15.78 -11.47 51.99
N CYS A 9 15.15 -11.38 53.19
CA CYS A 9 14.90 -10.03 53.76
C CYS A 9 14.56 -10.12 55.27
N GLN A 10 15.35 -10.86 56.03
CA GLN A 10 15.23 -10.86 57.50
C GLN A 10 16.60 -10.76 58.15
N LYS A 11 17.31 -9.65 57.97
CA LYS A 11 18.29 -9.15 58.95
C LYS A 11 18.86 -7.82 58.44
N LEU A 12 18.15 -6.75 58.74
CA LEU A 12 18.74 -5.42 58.95
C LEU A 12 17.62 -4.52 59.50
N VAL A 13 17.39 -4.63 60.78
CA VAL A 13 16.66 -3.66 61.56
C VAL A 13 17.55 -2.43 61.59
N SER A 14 17.26 -1.41 60.81
CA SER A 14 17.65 -0.02 60.95
C SER A 14 17.83 0.71 59.61
N LEU A 15 16.92 0.53 58.64
CA LEU A 15 16.83 1.43 57.47
C LEU A 15 15.41 1.36 56.87
N ASN A 16 14.41 1.57 57.72
CA ASN A 16 12.99 1.55 57.30
C ASN A 16 12.59 2.65 56.29
N GLY A 17 13.47 3.61 55.95
CA GLY A 17 13.22 4.62 54.97
C GLY A 17 13.67 4.26 53.56
N PHE A 18 14.77 3.47 53.41
CA PHE A 18 15.37 3.21 52.12
C PHE A 18 14.64 2.11 51.31
N CYS A 19 14.06 1.12 52.03
CA CYS A 19 13.34 0.04 51.38
C CYS A 19 11.95 0.50 50.84
N GLN A 20 11.31 1.42 51.52
CA GLN A 20 10.06 2.01 51.03
C GLN A 20 10.24 2.94 49.84
N VAL A 21 11.33 3.71 49.82
CA VAL A 21 11.65 4.59 48.68
C VAL A 21 12.05 3.77 47.44
N LEU A 22 12.79 2.66 47.64
CA LEU A 22 13.18 1.77 46.53
C LEU A 22 11.98 1.00 45.96
N ASN A 23 11.04 0.55 46.80
CA ASN A 23 9.78 -0.05 46.32
C ASN A 23 8.88 0.95 45.60
N TRP A 24 8.84 2.23 46.04
CA TRP A 24 8.10 3.29 45.38
C TRP A 24 8.73 3.64 44.03
N LEU A 25 10.08 3.70 43.94
CA LEU A 25 10.79 3.94 42.69
C LEU A 25 10.59 2.80 41.68
N LEU A 26 10.60 1.54 42.12
CA LEU A 26 10.33 0.38 41.27
C LEU A 26 8.86 0.35 40.80
N ALA A 27 7.91 0.73 41.65
CA ALA A 27 6.49 0.84 41.29
C ALA A 27 6.25 1.97 40.27
N VAL A 28 6.91 3.12 40.43
CA VAL A 28 6.80 4.25 39.49
C VAL A 28 7.46 3.91 38.16
N LEU A 29 8.62 3.22 38.17
CA LEU A 29 9.29 2.74 36.95
C LEU A 29 8.42 1.73 36.20
N SER A 30 7.74 0.80 36.91
CA SER A 30 6.84 -0.16 36.27
C SER A 30 5.58 0.50 35.67
N ILE A 31 5.07 1.56 36.29
CA ILE A 31 3.92 2.33 35.76
C ILE A 31 4.34 3.13 34.53
N VAL A 32 5.53 3.73 34.52
CA VAL A 32 6.06 4.47 33.36
C VAL A 32 6.31 3.54 32.17
N VAL A 33 6.79 2.31 32.40
CA VAL A 33 6.98 1.29 31.35
C VAL A 33 5.62 0.79 30.82
N LEU A 34 4.60 0.67 31.68
CA LEU A 34 3.24 0.28 31.26
C LEU A 34 2.50 1.40 30.51
N TRP A 35 2.76 2.67 30.79
CA TRP A 35 2.16 3.81 30.09
C TRP A 35 2.91 4.19 28.82
N GLY A 36 4.19 3.85 28.70
CA GLY A 36 4.97 4.03 27.49
C GLY A 36 4.64 3.04 26.37
N ALA A 37 3.92 1.95 26.67
CA ALA A 37 3.58 0.90 25.70
C ALA A 37 2.27 1.19 24.91
N VAL A 38 1.56 2.30 25.15
CA VAL A 38 0.23 2.56 24.55
C VAL A 38 0.27 3.58 23.38
N SER A 39 1.43 4.12 23.03
CA SER A 39 1.53 5.06 21.89
C SER A 39 2.61 4.68 20.87
N GLY A 40 3.01 3.44 20.85
CA GLY A 40 3.85 2.93 19.77
C GLY A 40 2.98 2.58 18.57
N VAL A 41 2.49 3.58 17.82
CA VAL A 41 2.25 3.37 16.40
C VAL A 41 3.62 3.10 15.80
N THR A 42 4.03 1.83 15.79
CA THR A 42 5.13 1.39 14.94
C THR A 42 4.64 1.57 13.53
N ILE A 43 4.95 2.73 12.93
CA ILE A 43 4.92 2.86 11.48
C ILE A 43 6.01 1.88 11.02
N ALA A 44 5.61 0.64 10.79
CA ALA A 44 6.49 -0.30 10.09
C ALA A 44 6.82 0.39 8.77
N PRO A 45 8.11 0.56 8.39
CA PRO A 45 8.43 1.01 7.06
C PRO A 45 7.71 0.08 6.09
N ALA A 46 7.00 0.66 5.11
CA ALA A 46 6.47 -0.11 4.00
C ALA A 46 7.68 -0.74 3.32
N LEU A 47 7.92 -2.01 3.59
CA LEU A 47 8.96 -2.76 2.90
C LEU A 47 8.41 -3.07 1.52
N ALA A 48 9.17 -2.77 0.48
CA ALA A 48 8.86 -3.20 -0.86
C ALA A 48 8.72 -4.73 -0.87
N GLU A 49 7.56 -5.23 -1.28
CA GLU A 49 7.26 -6.66 -1.29
C GLU A 49 7.55 -7.24 -2.69
N ASP A 50 8.05 -8.46 -2.75
CA ASP A 50 8.36 -9.13 -4.02
C ASP A 50 7.34 -10.23 -4.32
N TYR A 51 6.50 -9.97 -5.32
CA TYR A 51 5.47 -10.88 -5.84
C TYR A 51 5.76 -11.29 -7.29
N ASN A 52 7.02 -11.24 -7.71
CA ASN A 52 7.40 -11.52 -9.08
C ASN A 52 7.01 -12.94 -9.51
N LYS A 53 6.30 -13.03 -10.66
CA LYS A 53 5.82 -14.27 -11.26
C LYS A 53 4.81 -15.05 -10.38
N GLU A 54 4.32 -14.48 -9.30
CA GLU A 54 3.35 -15.11 -8.41
C GLU A 54 1.99 -15.29 -9.10
N PHE A 55 1.26 -16.31 -8.65
CA PHE A 55 -0.10 -16.59 -9.10
C PHE A 55 -1.12 -16.03 -8.11
N LEU A 56 -1.58 -14.81 -8.34
CA LEU A 56 -2.38 -14.00 -7.44
C LEU A 56 -3.81 -13.75 -7.97
N VAL A 57 -4.35 -14.73 -8.71
CA VAL A 57 -5.68 -14.62 -9.32
C VAL A 57 -6.77 -14.47 -8.25
N GLY A 58 -7.55 -13.38 -8.34
CA GLY A 58 -8.65 -13.09 -7.42
C GLY A 58 -8.25 -12.73 -6.00
N VAL A 59 -6.96 -12.48 -5.73
CA VAL A 59 -6.47 -12.11 -4.39
C VAL A 59 -6.93 -10.70 -4.05
N ASP A 60 -7.27 -10.48 -2.79
CA ASP A 60 -7.66 -9.18 -2.24
C ASP A 60 -6.47 -8.47 -1.58
N PHE A 61 -6.06 -7.36 -2.18
CA PHE A 61 -5.05 -6.43 -1.68
C PHE A 61 -5.65 -5.07 -1.30
N SER A 62 -6.97 -4.90 -1.34
CA SER A 62 -7.63 -3.59 -1.23
C SER A 62 -7.13 -2.77 -0.03
N GLY A 63 -6.89 -1.47 -0.26
CA GLY A 63 -6.45 -0.51 0.74
C GLY A 63 -5.02 -0.71 1.27
N ARG A 64 -4.24 -1.64 0.71
CA ARG A 64 -2.83 -1.85 1.15
C ARG A 64 -1.90 -0.77 0.65
N VAL A 65 -0.82 -0.56 1.41
CA VAL A 65 0.33 0.26 1.00
C VAL A 65 1.41 -0.69 0.46
N LEU A 66 1.62 -0.64 -0.85
CA LEU A 66 2.51 -1.53 -1.61
C LEU A 66 3.55 -0.71 -2.41
N VAL A 67 3.92 0.45 -1.89
CA VAL A 67 4.86 1.38 -2.54
C VAL A 67 6.16 0.65 -2.89
N ASP A 68 6.67 0.90 -4.12
CA ASP A 68 7.89 0.32 -4.67
C ASP A 68 7.93 -1.22 -4.72
N SER A 69 6.82 -1.91 -4.45
CA SER A 69 6.73 -3.37 -4.55
C SER A 69 6.83 -3.87 -6.00
N SER A 70 7.17 -5.14 -6.18
CA SER A 70 7.33 -5.73 -7.51
C SER A 70 6.33 -6.86 -7.76
N PHE A 71 5.52 -6.70 -8.82
CA PHE A 71 4.61 -7.70 -9.38
C PHE A 71 5.02 -8.07 -10.81
N THR A 72 6.31 -8.02 -11.11
CA THR A 72 6.82 -8.30 -12.46
C THR A 72 6.41 -9.68 -12.92
N LYS A 73 5.66 -9.73 -14.06
CA LYS A 73 5.10 -10.96 -14.65
C LYS A 73 4.17 -11.76 -13.72
N ALA A 74 3.65 -11.15 -12.65
CA ALA A 74 2.65 -11.77 -11.78
C ALA A 74 1.31 -11.95 -12.51
N ASN A 75 0.54 -12.95 -12.10
CA ASN A 75 -0.83 -13.13 -12.59
C ASN A 75 -1.84 -12.63 -11.56
N LEU A 76 -2.29 -11.40 -11.75
CA LEU A 76 -3.24 -10.66 -10.91
C LEU A 76 -4.66 -10.61 -11.53
N ARG A 77 -4.98 -11.55 -12.41
CA ARG A 77 -6.28 -11.58 -13.08
C ARG A 77 -7.42 -11.58 -12.07
N GLY A 78 -8.34 -10.59 -12.19
CA GLY A 78 -9.49 -10.45 -11.32
C GLY A 78 -9.17 -10.14 -9.86
N SER A 79 -7.93 -9.78 -9.53
CA SER A 79 -7.55 -9.36 -8.17
C SER A 79 -8.17 -8.01 -7.80
N ASN A 80 -8.32 -7.78 -6.50
CA ASN A 80 -8.79 -6.52 -5.96
C ASN A 80 -7.61 -5.70 -5.42
N LEU A 81 -7.27 -4.62 -6.12
CA LEU A 81 -6.23 -3.64 -5.79
C LEU A 81 -6.85 -2.25 -5.53
N SER A 82 -8.16 -2.20 -5.25
CA SER A 82 -8.85 -0.93 -5.05
C SER A 82 -8.29 -0.15 -3.86
N HIS A 83 -8.18 1.17 -4.02
CA HIS A 83 -7.69 2.10 -3.01
C HIS A 83 -6.29 1.78 -2.45
N CYS A 84 -5.50 0.98 -3.18
CA CYS A 84 -4.11 0.71 -2.81
C CYS A 84 -3.20 1.92 -3.09
N ASP A 85 -2.17 2.08 -2.28
CA ASP A 85 -1.03 2.91 -2.61
C ASP A 85 0.01 2.07 -3.37
N LEU A 86 0.03 2.24 -4.69
CA LEU A 86 0.85 1.48 -5.66
C LEU A 86 1.91 2.38 -6.31
N ARG A 87 2.31 3.45 -5.65
CA ARG A 87 3.31 4.38 -6.19
C ARG A 87 4.65 3.66 -6.40
N GLY A 88 5.23 3.87 -7.58
CA GLY A 88 6.51 3.26 -7.96
C GLY A 88 6.48 1.74 -8.17
N VAL A 89 5.32 1.09 -8.06
CA VAL A 89 5.20 -0.37 -8.22
C VAL A 89 5.58 -0.82 -9.63
N SER A 90 6.27 -1.96 -9.71
CA SER A 90 6.54 -2.62 -10.99
C SER A 90 5.47 -3.66 -11.31
N PHE A 91 4.64 -3.37 -12.32
CA PHE A 91 3.74 -4.32 -12.98
C PHE A 91 4.25 -4.74 -14.36
N PHE A 92 5.56 -4.67 -14.58
CA PHE A 92 6.14 -5.04 -15.88
C PHE A 92 5.70 -6.45 -16.32
N GLY A 93 4.97 -6.52 -17.44
CA GLY A 93 4.46 -7.79 -17.98
C GLY A 93 3.42 -8.51 -17.13
N ALA A 94 2.87 -7.87 -16.10
CA ALA A 94 1.85 -8.46 -15.24
C ALA A 94 0.52 -8.65 -15.97
N ASN A 95 -0.25 -9.64 -15.54
CA ASN A 95 -1.61 -9.87 -16.02
C ASN A 95 -2.61 -9.28 -15.01
N LEU A 96 -3.15 -8.09 -15.31
CA LEU A 96 -4.16 -7.36 -14.55
C LEU A 96 -5.54 -7.43 -15.24
N GLU A 97 -5.80 -8.44 -16.08
CA GLU A 97 -7.10 -8.58 -16.75
C GLU A 97 -8.23 -8.67 -15.74
N ASN A 98 -9.27 -7.81 -15.92
CA ASN A 98 -10.42 -7.69 -15.04
C ASN A 98 -10.07 -7.40 -13.56
N ALA A 99 -8.87 -6.90 -13.27
CA ALA A 99 -8.50 -6.47 -11.92
C ALA A 99 -9.27 -5.20 -11.53
N ASN A 100 -9.58 -5.06 -10.24
CA ASN A 100 -10.16 -3.84 -9.69
C ASN A 100 -9.04 -2.94 -9.14
N LEU A 101 -8.81 -1.81 -9.81
CA LEU A 101 -7.84 -0.77 -9.46
C LEU A 101 -8.55 0.56 -9.12
N GLU A 102 -9.83 0.50 -8.76
CA GLU A 102 -10.63 1.68 -8.43
C GLU A 102 -9.96 2.50 -7.32
N GLY A 103 -9.76 3.80 -7.58
CA GLY A 103 -9.16 4.73 -6.62
C GLY A 103 -7.71 4.41 -6.22
N ALA A 104 -7.04 3.48 -6.90
CA ALA A 104 -5.64 3.15 -6.62
C ALA A 104 -4.71 4.27 -7.08
N ASN A 105 -3.63 4.49 -6.32
CA ASN A 105 -2.58 5.43 -6.70
C ASN A 105 -1.41 4.68 -7.37
N LEU A 106 -1.34 4.77 -8.69
CA LEU A 106 -0.33 4.17 -9.57
C LEU A 106 0.71 5.21 -10.06
N SER A 107 0.88 6.32 -9.34
CA SER A 107 1.85 7.34 -9.76
C SER A 107 3.24 6.75 -9.90
N ASN A 108 3.90 7.04 -11.02
CA ASN A 108 5.22 6.52 -11.38
C ASN A 108 5.33 4.97 -11.44
N ALA A 109 4.21 4.25 -11.53
CA ALA A 109 4.22 2.80 -11.66
C ALA A 109 4.71 2.37 -13.05
N THR A 110 5.39 1.23 -13.13
CA THR A 110 5.81 0.61 -14.39
C THR A 110 4.75 -0.39 -14.86
N LEU A 111 3.99 -0.02 -15.87
CA LEU A 111 2.94 -0.83 -16.49
C LEU A 111 3.33 -1.34 -17.89
N ASP A 112 4.59 -1.17 -18.31
CA ASP A 112 5.01 -1.59 -19.65
C ASP A 112 4.73 -3.08 -19.86
N THR A 113 4.15 -3.41 -21.04
CA THR A 113 3.68 -4.75 -21.41
C THR A 113 2.61 -5.37 -20.47
N ALA A 114 2.09 -4.65 -19.48
CA ALA A 114 1.01 -5.13 -18.62
C ALA A 114 -0.31 -5.30 -19.39
N ARG A 115 -1.12 -6.26 -18.98
CA ARG A 115 -2.45 -6.52 -19.55
C ARG A 115 -3.53 -6.01 -18.60
N LEU A 116 -4.14 -4.90 -18.95
CA LEU A 116 -5.21 -4.23 -18.20
C LEU A 116 -6.58 -4.36 -18.91
N SER A 117 -6.72 -5.36 -19.79
CA SER A 117 -7.97 -5.55 -20.52
C SER A 117 -9.14 -5.82 -19.54
N GLY A 118 -10.20 -5.01 -19.63
CA GLY A 118 -11.35 -5.08 -18.73
C GLY A 118 -11.10 -4.63 -17.30
N ALA A 119 -9.92 -4.10 -16.97
CA ALA A 119 -9.63 -3.60 -15.62
C ALA A 119 -10.48 -2.37 -15.27
N ASN A 120 -10.85 -2.26 -14.00
CA ASN A 120 -11.52 -1.08 -13.46
C ASN A 120 -10.48 -0.09 -12.91
N LEU A 121 -10.26 1.00 -13.63
CA LEU A 121 -9.37 2.11 -13.25
C LEU A 121 -10.17 3.37 -12.85
N THR A 122 -11.44 3.21 -12.49
CA THR A 122 -12.29 4.34 -12.06
C THR A 122 -11.59 5.12 -10.94
N ASN A 123 -11.43 6.43 -11.11
CA ASN A 123 -10.77 7.34 -10.15
C ASN A 123 -9.30 6.98 -9.80
N ALA A 124 -8.65 6.08 -10.53
CA ALA A 124 -7.24 5.76 -10.33
C ALA A 124 -6.34 6.95 -10.71
N ILE A 125 -5.15 7.03 -10.12
CA ILE A 125 -4.14 8.05 -10.43
C ILE A 125 -2.96 7.33 -11.10
N LEU A 126 -2.68 7.67 -12.37
CA LEU A 126 -1.58 7.12 -13.17
C LEU A 126 -0.56 8.20 -13.57
N GLU A 127 -0.43 9.24 -12.75
CA GLU A 127 0.48 10.36 -13.01
C GLU A 127 1.92 9.86 -13.16
N GLY A 128 2.58 10.18 -14.29
CA GLY A 128 3.94 9.76 -14.61
C GLY A 128 4.13 8.25 -14.78
N ALA A 129 3.05 7.47 -14.90
CA ALA A 129 3.16 6.03 -15.08
C ALA A 129 3.73 5.66 -16.45
N PHE A 130 4.49 4.56 -16.50
CA PHE A 130 5.13 4.01 -17.69
C PHE A 130 4.28 2.90 -18.28
N ALA A 131 3.54 3.16 -19.36
CA ALA A 131 2.56 2.21 -19.91
C ALA A 131 2.69 2.02 -21.44
N PHE A 132 3.92 2.11 -21.98
CA PHE A 132 4.16 2.20 -23.41
C PHE A 132 3.54 1.08 -24.23
N ASN A 133 3.64 -0.17 -23.78
CA ASN A 133 3.05 -1.34 -24.44
C ASN A 133 1.88 -1.97 -23.66
N ALA A 134 1.32 -1.26 -22.70
CA ALA A 134 0.20 -1.74 -21.91
C ALA A 134 -1.07 -1.92 -22.76
N LYS A 135 -1.92 -2.89 -22.38
CA LYS A 135 -3.18 -3.22 -23.09
C LYS A 135 -4.37 -2.80 -22.25
N PHE A 136 -5.10 -1.76 -22.68
CA PHE A 136 -6.26 -1.18 -21.97
C PHE A 136 -7.61 -1.54 -22.61
N ASN A 137 -7.68 -2.56 -23.47
CA ASN A 137 -8.90 -2.92 -24.18
C ASN A 137 -10.07 -3.15 -23.21
N GLY A 138 -11.14 -2.36 -23.33
CA GLY A 138 -12.32 -2.49 -22.46
C GLY A 138 -12.10 -2.09 -20.99
N ALA A 139 -10.99 -1.45 -20.65
CA ALA A 139 -10.79 -0.90 -19.32
C ALA A 139 -11.74 0.28 -19.05
N THR A 140 -12.24 0.37 -17.81
CA THR A 140 -13.04 1.50 -17.35
C THR A 140 -12.11 2.55 -16.74
N ILE A 141 -12.17 3.80 -17.25
CA ILE A 141 -11.24 4.87 -16.86
C ILE A 141 -11.94 6.14 -16.38
N THR A 142 -13.22 6.07 -16.03
CA THR A 142 -14.00 7.23 -15.59
C THR A 142 -13.34 7.88 -14.36
N GLY A 143 -13.03 9.18 -14.47
CA GLY A 143 -12.36 9.91 -13.39
C GLY A 143 -10.88 9.53 -13.17
N ALA A 144 -10.29 8.69 -14.01
CA ALA A 144 -8.85 8.38 -13.87
C ALA A 144 -7.99 9.58 -14.33
N ASP A 145 -6.85 9.72 -13.68
CA ASP A 145 -5.87 10.78 -13.97
C ASP A 145 -4.63 10.20 -14.64
N PHE A 146 -4.37 10.62 -15.86
CA PHE A 146 -3.28 10.15 -16.72
C PHE A 146 -2.22 11.24 -16.97
N THR A 147 -2.11 12.22 -16.10
CA THR A 147 -1.14 13.30 -16.25
C THR A 147 0.26 12.73 -16.48
N ASP A 148 0.96 13.22 -17.50
CA ASP A 148 2.33 12.82 -17.84
C ASP A 148 2.54 11.30 -18.03
N ILE A 149 1.50 10.55 -18.39
CA ILE A 149 1.63 9.12 -18.68
C ILE A 149 2.42 8.88 -19.96
N GLU A 150 3.35 7.93 -19.93
CA GLU A 150 4.03 7.47 -21.13
C GLU A 150 3.26 6.32 -21.80
N ILE A 151 2.50 6.62 -22.85
CA ILE A 151 1.61 5.68 -23.54
C ILE A 151 1.75 5.82 -25.07
N ARG A 152 1.53 4.72 -25.79
CA ARG A 152 1.50 4.74 -27.27
C ARG A 152 0.23 5.42 -27.79
N ARG A 153 0.35 6.06 -28.95
CA ARG A 153 -0.75 6.80 -29.57
C ARG A 153 -1.99 5.93 -29.88
N ASP A 154 -1.79 4.66 -30.24
CA ASP A 154 -2.91 3.74 -30.49
C ASP A 154 -3.73 3.45 -29.21
N ALA A 155 -3.07 3.23 -28.08
CA ALA A 155 -3.73 3.06 -26.79
C ALA A 155 -4.34 4.37 -26.28
N LEU A 156 -3.67 5.51 -26.48
CA LEU A 156 -4.21 6.84 -26.19
C LEU A 156 -5.53 7.08 -26.92
N ASN A 157 -5.55 6.86 -28.23
CA ASN A 157 -6.75 7.02 -29.05
C ASN A 157 -7.90 6.12 -28.59
N LEU A 158 -7.60 4.90 -28.13
CA LEU A 158 -8.57 3.99 -27.56
C LEU A 158 -9.17 4.55 -26.27
N LEU A 159 -8.32 5.02 -25.34
CA LEU A 159 -8.77 5.58 -24.06
C LEU A 159 -9.58 6.86 -24.24
N CYS A 160 -9.21 7.72 -25.18
CA CYS A 160 -9.94 8.95 -25.48
C CYS A 160 -11.41 8.72 -25.89
N GLN A 161 -11.74 7.53 -26.42
CA GLN A 161 -13.13 7.20 -26.79
C GLN A 161 -14.05 7.06 -25.57
N SER A 162 -13.51 6.67 -24.41
CA SER A 162 -14.26 6.47 -23.17
C SER A 162 -13.85 7.44 -22.04
N ALA A 163 -12.92 8.36 -22.32
CA ALA A 163 -12.42 9.32 -21.36
C ALA A 163 -13.51 10.30 -20.90
N GLN A 164 -13.89 10.21 -19.63
CA GLN A 164 -14.88 11.07 -18.99
C GLN A 164 -14.68 11.16 -17.48
N GLY A 165 -15.33 12.14 -16.88
CA GLY A 165 -15.29 12.33 -15.44
C GLY A 165 -14.08 13.14 -14.97
N LYS A 166 -14.07 13.38 -13.66
CA LYS A 166 -13.06 14.18 -12.96
C LYS A 166 -12.54 13.37 -11.78
N ASN A 167 -11.22 13.32 -11.61
CA ASN A 167 -10.61 12.62 -10.48
C ASN A 167 -10.98 13.32 -9.16
N PRO A 168 -11.51 12.60 -8.17
CA PRO A 168 -11.95 13.22 -6.92
C PRO A 168 -10.79 13.67 -6.02
N VAL A 169 -9.58 13.14 -6.23
CA VAL A 169 -8.38 13.45 -5.44
C VAL A 169 -7.59 14.59 -6.08
N THR A 170 -7.27 14.47 -7.38
CA THR A 170 -6.44 15.45 -8.08
C THR A 170 -7.25 16.62 -8.65
N GLY A 171 -8.56 16.46 -8.79
CA GLY A 171 -9.44 17.47 -9.37
C GLY A 171 -9.24 17.68 -10.88
N ARG A 172 -8.49 16.82 -11.58
CA ARG A 172 -8.23 16.89 -13.02
C ARG A 172 -9.25 16.06 -13.81
N ASN A 173 -9.65 16.52 -15.01
CA ASN A 173 -10.53 15.75 -15.87
C ASN A 173 -9.74 14.67 -16.61
N THR A 174 -10.29 13.47 -16.71
CA THR A 174 -9.66 12.34 -17.40
C THR A 174 -9.27 12.69 -18.84
N ARG A 175 -10.18 13.38 -19.55
CA ARG A 175 -9.98 13.76 -20.95
C ARG A 175 -8.81 14.74 -21.13
N ASP A 176 -8.70 15.72 -20.22
CA ASP A 176 -7.65 16.74 -20.26
C ASP A 176 -6.27 16.12 -19.96
N THR A 177 -6.22 15.17 -18.99
CA THR A 177 -4.96 14.51 -18.60
C THR A 177 -4.43 13.55 -19.66
N LEU A 178 -5.29 13.02 -20.53
CA LEU A 178 -4.91 12.24 -21.72
C LEU A 178 -4.54 13.12 -22.92
N GLY A 179 -4.85 14.42 -22.90
CA GLY A 179 -4.66 15.30 -24.05
C GLY A 179 -5.55 14.90 -25.24
N CYS A 180 -6.78 14.46 -24.98
CA CYS A 180 -7.74 14.13 -26.02
C CYS A 180 -8.29 15.41 -26.69
N ASP A 181 -8.25 15.48 -28.01
CA ASP A 181 -8.85 16.54 -28.82
C ASP A 181 -10.39 16.48 -28.82
#